data_4b560992f7840373b7342da7ebedd67e
#
_entry.id   4b560992f7840373b7342da7ebedd67e
#
_cell.length_a   1.000
_cell.length_b   1.000
_cell.length_c   1.000
_cell.angle_alpha   90.00
_cell.angle_beta   90.00
_cell.angle_gamma   90.00
#
_symmetry.space_group_name_H-M   'P 1'
#
loop_
_entity.id
_entity.type
_entity.pdbx_description
1 polymer ?
#
loop_
_entity_poly.entity_id
_entity_poly.type
_entity_poly.pdbx_seq_one_letter_code
_entity_poly.pdbx_strand_id
1 'polypeptide(L)'
;NMWTLGLALWMFDRDRQPLIDWLKSKFAKSPVLADANIAALNAGHAYGETAEIGGAGLGLKQLHVAPAPAPEGLYRTVTGAESISLGLVAGAQLAGLPMFFGGYPITPASAILHHLSKLKEYGVTTFQAEDEIAAIASAIGASYAG
;
A
#
# COMPACT_ATOMS: atom_id res chain seq x y z
N ASN A 1 -7.23 12.19 -9.86
CA ASN A 1 -6.44 10.95 -9.66
C ASN A 1 -6.81 9.85 -10.67
N MET A 2 -8.09 9.50 -10.86
CA MET A 2 -8.49 8.43 -11.79
C MET A 2 -8.17 8.76 -13.25
N TRP A 3 -8.31 10.02 -13.67
CA TRP A 3 -7.92 10.46 -15.00
C TRP A 3 -6.41 10.23 -15.27
N THR A 4 -5.55 10.68 -14.33
CA THR A 4 -4.09 10.48 -14.42
C THR A 4 -3.72 9.00 -14.43
N LEU A 5 -4.43 8.20 -13.63
CA LEU A 5 -4.21 6.75 -13.59
C LEU A 5 -4.63 6.10 -14.92
N GLY A 6 -5.73 6.56 -15.53
CA GLY A 6 -6.15 6.10 -16.86
C GLY A 6 -5.10 6.37 -17.94
N LEU A 7 -4.53 7.58 -17.92
CA LEU A 7 -3.43 7.94 -18.81
C LEU A 7 -2.19 7.06 -18.57
N ALA A 8 -1.83 6.83 -17.31
CA ALA A 8 -0.70 5.96 -16.95
C ALA A 8 -0.91 4.52 -17.43
N LEU A 9 -2.10 3.97 -17.25
CA LEU A 9 -2.43 2.62 -17.76
C LEU A 9 -2.27 2.53 -19.28
N TRP A 10 -2.68 3.57 -20.01
CA TRP A 10 -2.44 3.63 -21.45
C TRP A 10 -0.95 3.71 -21.79
N MET A 11 -0.18 4.59 -21.07
CA MET A 11 1.26 4.77 -21.32
C MET A 11 2.07 3.47 -21.10
N PHE A 12 1.65 2.64 -20.16
CA PHE A 12 2.34 1.40 -19.79
C PHE A 12 1.66 0.13 -20.32
N ASP A 13 0.75 0.26 -21.27
CA ASP A 13 0.03 -0.86 -21.90
C ASP A 13 -0.57 -1.81 -20.84
N ARG A 14 -1.33 -1.25 -19.89
CA ARG A 14 -1.94 -1.99 -18.80
C ARG A 14 -3.46 -2.05 -18.93
N ASP A 15 -4.02 -3.24 -18.68
CA ASP A 15 -5.47 -3.43 -18.69
C ASP A 15 -6.14 -2.60 -17.58
N ARG A 16 -7.26 -1.95 -17.95
CA ARG A 16 -8.10 -1.17 -17.02
C ARG A 16 -9.08 -2.03 -16.25
N GLN A 17 -9.42 -3.22 -16.76
CA GLN A 17 -10.52 -4.02 -16.21
C GLN A 17 -10.38 -4.34 -14.73
N PRO A 18 -9.20 -4.76 -14.22
CA PRO A 18 -9.03 -5.03 -12.78
C PRO A 18 -9.34 -3.82 -11.89
N LEU A 19 -9.01 -2.61 -12.37
CA LEU A 19 -9.30 -1.39 -11.63
C LEU A 19 -10.78 -1.00 -11.70
N ILE A 20 -11.43 -1.22 -12.83
CA ILE A 20 -12.87 -1.00 -13.00
C ILE A 20 -13.65 -1.92 -12.05
N ASP A 21 -13.28 -3.18 -11.96
CA ASP A 21 -13.93 -4.17 -11.08
C ASP A 21 -13.72 -3.82 -9.61
N TRP A 22 -12.49 -3.38 -9.25
CA TRP A 22 -12.20 -2.88 -7.91
C TRP A 22 -13.01 -1.62 -7.56
N LEU A 23 -13.15 -0.65 -8.47
CA LEU A 23 -13.96 0.55 -8.26
C LEU A 23 -15.43 0.20 -8.01
N LYS A 24 -16.00 -0.72 -8.79
CA LYS A 24 -17.38 -1.20 -8.59
C LYS A 24 -17.56 -1.87 -7.24
N SER A 25 -16.61 -2.71 -6.82
CA SER A 25 -16.62 -3.36 -5.53
C SER A 25 -16.48 -2.37 -4.38
N LYS A 26 -15.49 -1.47 -4.46
CA LYS A 26 -15.21 -0.48 -3.42
C LYS A 26 -16.37 0.48 -3.19
N PHE A 27 -17.02 0.92 -4.26
CA PHE A 27 -18.13 1.87 -4.22
C PHE A 27 -19.49 1.20 -4.41
N ALA A 28 -19.63 -0.09 -4.07
CA ALA A 28 -20.88 -0.82 -4.22
C ALA A 28 -22.09 -0.14 -3.57
N LYS A 29 -21.88 0.59 -2.46
CA LYS A 29 -22.92 1.38 -1.76
C LYS A 29 -23.20 2.74 -2.40
N SER A 30 -22.43 3.16 -3.40
CA SER A 30 -22.53 4.46 -4.06
C SER A 30 -22.19 4.35 -5.54
N PRO A 31 -23.06 3.72 -6.36
CA PRO A 31 -22.78 3.45 -7.77
C PRO A 31 -22.42 4.71 -8.57
N VAL A 32 -23.03 5.84 -8.27
CA VAL A 32 -22.73 7.14 -8.92
C VAL A 32 -21.27 7.52 -8.75
N LEU A 33 -20.65 7.25 -7.58
CA LEU A 33 -19.23 7.49 -7.36
C LEU A 33 -18.37 6.49 -8.13
N ALA A 34 -18.79 5.23 -8.24
CA ALA A 34 -18.10 4.25 -9.07
C ALA A 34 -18.07 4.71 -10.53
N ASP A 35 -19.23 5.07 -11.08
CA ASP A 35 -19.38 5.49 -12.47
C ASP A 35 -18.58 6.77 -12.78
N ALA A 36 -18.60 7.76 -11.90
CA ALA A 36 -17.81 8.98 -12.04
C ALA A 36 -16.29 8.70 -12.08
N ASN A 37 -15.80 7.80 -11.20
CA ASN A 37 -14.40 7.41 -11.21
C ASN A 37 -14.01 6.59 -12.45
N ILE A 38 -14.88 5.69 -12.91
CA ILE A 38 -14.67 4.92 -14.15
C ILE A 38 -14.69 5.83 -15.37
N ALA A 39 -15.61 6.81 -15.42
CA ALA A 39 -15.65 7.79 -16.50
C ALA A 39 -14.34 8.61 -16.55
N ALA A 40 -13.85 9.08 -15.41
CA ALA A 40 -12.58 9.80 -15.34
C ALA A 40 -11.38 8.92 -15.75
N LEU A 41 -11.35 7.65 -15.33
CA LEU A 41 -10.34 6.68 -15.74
C LEU A 41 -10.33 6.49 -17.27
N ASN A 42 -11.50 6.26 -17.85
CA ASN A 42 -11.65 6.04 -19.29
C ASN A 42 -11.28 7.30 -20.08
N ALA A 43 -11.65 8.49 -19.60
CA ALA A 43 -11.27 9.75 -20.23
C ALA A 43 -9.75 9.96 -20.26
N GLY A 44 -9.05 9.62 -19.18
CA GLY A 44 -7.58 9.70 -19.15
C GLY A 44 -6.92 8.72 -20.11
N HIS A 45 -7.42 7.51 -20.21
CA HIS A 45 -6.94 6.51 -21.16
C HIS A 45 -7.18 6.95 -22.60
N ALA A 46 -8.40 7.38 -22.92
CA ALA A 46 -8.75 7.88 -24.26
C ALA A 46 -7.92 9.12 -24.65
N TYR A 47 -7.58 9.98 -23.69
CA TYR A 47 -6.67 11.08 -23.94
C TYR A 47 -5.30 10.59 -24.41
N GLY A 48 -4.75 9.54 -23.78
CA GLY A 48 -3.51 8.92 -24.23
C GLY A 48 -3.57 8.43 -25.68
N GLU A 49 -4.70 7.80 -26.07
CA GLU A 49 -4.93 7.33 -27.44
C GLU A 49 -5.04 8.47 -28.47
N THR A 50 -5.69 9.57 -28.09
CA THR A 50 -6.05 10.66 -29.04
C THR A 50 -5.02 11.79 -29.07
N ALA A 51 -4.29 12.03 -27.99
CA ALA A 51 -3.36 13.17 -27.88
C ALA A 51 -2.00 12.94 -28.56
N GLU A 52 -1.83 11.81 -29.27
CA GLU A 52 -0.58 11.45 -29.97
C GLU A 52 0.67 11.67 -29.08
N ILE A 53 0.56 11.38 -27.78
CA ILE A 53 1.64 11.56 -26.80
C ILE A 53 2.88 10.73 -27.21
N GLY A 54 2.69 9.69 -28.00
CA GLY A 54 3.74 8.92 -28.66
C GLY A 54 4.08 9.35 -30.08
N GLY A 55 3.42 10.38 -30.61
CA GLY A 55 3.62 10.86 -31.97
C GLY A 55 4.93 11.65 -32.13
N ALA A 56 5.24 11.99 -33.38
CA ALA A 56 6.52 12.47 -33.92
C ALA A 56 7.20 13.68 -33.22
N GLY A 57 6.58 14.26 -32.15
CA GLY A 57 7.12 15.43 -31.45
C GLY A 57 7.84 15.13 -30.12
N LEU A 58 7.44 14.11 -29.36
CA LEU A 58 8.00 13.84 -28.04
C LEU A 58 8.74 12.50 -27.91
N GLY A 59 8.71 11.65 -28.94
CA GLY A 59 9.46 10.38 -28.98
C GLY A 59 9.05 9.35 -27.90
N LEU A 60 7.95 9.59 -27.17
CA LEU A 60 7.45 8.67 -26.17
C LEU A 60 6.73 7.52 -26.89
N LYS A 61 7.40 6.40 -26.98
CA LYS A 61 6.73 5.13 -27.35
C LYS A 61 5.91 4.66 -26.17
N GLN A 62 4.76 4.03 -26.43
CA GLN A 62 4.04 3.28 -25.42
C GLN A 62 5.00 2.29 -24.75
N LEU A 63 5.09 2.34 -23.44
CA LEU A 63 6.00 1.51 -22.67
C LEU A 63 5.26 0.22 -22.30
N HIS A 64 5.89 -0.91 -22.49
CA HIS A 64 5.36 -2.19 -22.01
C HIS A 64 6.16 -2.66 -20.79
N VAL A 65 5.47 -2.91 -19.68
CA VAL A 65 6.07 -3.52 -18.48
C VAL A 65 5.68 -5.00 -18.48
N ALA A 66 6.65 -5.85 -18.83
CA ALA A 66 6.45 -7.29 -18.81
C ALA A 66 6.11 -7.79 -17.40
N PRO A 67 5.28 -8.84 -17.27
CA PRO A 67 5.07 -9.50 -15.98
C PRO A 67 6.39 -10.00 -15.41
N ALA A 68 6.59 -9.83 -14.09
CA ALA A 68 7.76 -10.40 -13.42
C ALA A 68 7.69 -11.93 -13.48
N PRO A 69 8.80 -12.61 -13.84
CA PRO A 69 8.85 -14.07 -13.72
C PRO A 69 8.76 -14.44 -12.23
N ALA A 70 7.70 -15.18 -11.87
CA ALA A 70 7.50 -15.65 -10.51
C ALA A 70 7.18 -17.15 -10.55
N PRO A 71 7.70 -17.95 -9.60
CA PRO A 71 7.27 -19.35 -9.43
C PRO A 71 5.75 -19.40 -9.21
N GLU A 72 5.14 -20.53 -9.53
CA GLU A 72 3.73 -20.76 -9.19
C GLU A 72 3.52 -20.67 -7.67
N GLY A 73 2.46 -19.98 -7.23
CA GLY A 73 2.20 -19.81 -5.81
C GLY A 73 1.13 -18.77 -5.51
N LEU A 74 0.76 -18.69 -4.23
CA LEU A 74 -0.12 -17.66 -3.73
C LEU A 74 0.70 -16.42 -3.36
N TYR A 75 0.41 -15.31 -4.01
CA TYR A 75 1.09 -14.04 -3.78
C TYR A 75 0.15 -13.01 -3.14
N ARG A 76 0.71 -12.18 -2.29
CA ARG A 76 0.04 -11.03 -1.70
C ARG A 76 0.90 -9.79 -1.87
N THR A 77 0.30 -8.70 -2.28
CA THR A 77 0.96 -7.39 -2.27
C THR A 77 1.02 -6.88 -0.84
N VAL A 78 2.22 -6.58 -0.36
CA VAL A 78 2.47 -6.01 0.97
C VAL A 78 3.34 -4.77 0.86
N THR A 79 3.18 -3.83 1.78
CA THR A 79 4.10 -2.71 1.96
C THR A 79 5.28 -3.13 2.82
N GLY A 80 6.41 -2.41 2.74
CA GLY A 80 7.56 -2.64 3.62
C GLY A 80 7.18 -2.56 5.11
N ALA A 81 6.35 -1.58 5.49
CA ALA A 81 5.87 -1.45 6.87
C ALA A 81 5.04 -2.65 7.33
N GLU A 82 4.16 -3.17 6.48
CA GLU A 82 3.38 -4.38 6.77
C GLU A 82 4.29 -5.61 6.91
N SER A 83 5.26 -5.77 6.00
CA SER A 83 6.22 -6.87 6.03
C SER A 83 7.07 -6.85 7.31
N ILE A 84 7.59 -5.68 7.71
CA ILE A 84 8.34 -5.51 8.96
C ILE A 84 7.47 -5.87 10.15
N SER A 85 6.22 -5.38 10.20
CA SER A 85 5.29 -5.65 11.29
C SER A 85 5.01 -7.15 11.45
N LEU A 86 4.76 -7.84 10.34
CA LEU A 86 4.54 -9.29 10.35
C LEU A 86 5.80 -10.06 10.77
N GLY A 87 6.98 -9.62 10.32
CA GLY A 87 8.25 -10.22 10.70
C GLY A 87 8.55 -10.09 12.20
N LEU A 88 8.28 -8.91 12.79
CA LEU A 88 8.45 -8.67 14.22
C LEU A 88 7.51 -9.56 15.05
N VAL A 89 6.24 -9.66 14.65
CA VAL A 89 5.27 -10.53 15.33
C VAL A 89 5.69 -12.00 15.22
N ALA A 90 6.06 -12.45 14.02
CA ALA A 90 6.53 -13.83 13.83
C ALA A 90 7.77 -14.14 14.67
N GLY A 91 8.72 -13.21 14.76
CA GLY A 91 9.91 -13.35 15.60
C GLY A 91 9.55 -13.47 17.09
N ALA A 92 8.66 -12.63 17.60
CA ALA A 92 8.19 -12.69 18.98
C ALA A 92 7.48 -14.02 19.29
N GLN A 93 6.59 -14.47 18.41
CA GLN A 93 5.89 -15.76 18.55
C GLN A 93 6.86 -16.95 18.56
N LEU A 94 7.85 -16.97 17.65
CA LEU A 94 8.86 -18.03 17.60
C LEU A 94 9.76 -18.04 18.85
N ALA A 95 10.03 -16.87 19.42
CA ALA A 95 10.79 -16.72 20.66
C ALA A 95 9.96 -17.03 21.92
N GLY A 96 8.64 -17.14 21.81
CA GLY A 96 7.76 -17.31 22.96
C GLY A 96 7.74 -16.09 23.90
N LEU A 97 7.97 -14.89 23.37
CA LEU A 97 8.05 -13.65 24.14
C LEU A 97 6.89 -12.71 23.80
N PRO A 98 6.38 -11.95 24.80
CA PRO A 98 5.46 -10.86 24.52
C PRO A 98 6.18 -9.76 23.74
N MET A 99 5.44 -9.00 22.94
CA MET A 99 6.00 -7.92 22.13
C MET A 99 5.48 -6.56 22.60
N PHE A 100 6.40 -5.67 22.94
CA PHE A 100 6.12 -4.26 23.16
C PHE A 100 6.73 -3.43 22.02
N PHE A 101 5.94 -2.55 21.43
CA PHE A 101 6.39 -1.62 20.40
C PHE A 101 6.13 -0.18 20.83
N GLY A 102 7.19 0.54 21.15
CA GLY A 102 7.18 1.99 21.40
C GLY A 102 7.52 2.73 20.09
N GLY A 103 6.62 3.60 19.65
CA GLY A 103 6.85 4.43 18.46
C GLY A 103 6.33 5.84 18.67
N TYR A 104 6.72 6.76 17.78
CA TYR A 104 6.26 8.14 17.77
C TYR A 104 5.72 8.52 16.37
N PRO A 105 4.89 9.59 16.25
CA PRO A 105 4.26 9.94 14.98
C PRO A 105 5.27 10.58 14.02
N ILE A 106 5.74 9.80 13.05
CA ILE A 106 6.61 10.28 11.97
C ILE A 106 6.34 9.50 10.68
N THR A 107 6.25 10.23 9.58
CA THR A 107 6.08 9.62 8.25
C THR A 107 7.45 9.25 7.67
N PRO A 108 7.63 8.03 7.13
CA PRO A 108 6.62 6.97 6.89
C PRO A 108 6.52 5.92 8.01
N ALA A 109 7.29 6.03 9.10
CA ALA A 109 7.44 4.98 10.11
C ALA A 109 6.15 4.69 10.92
N SER A 110 5.24 5.66 11.05
CA SER A 110 3.95 5.47 11.74
C SER A 110 3.11 4.32 11.18
N ALA A 111 3.32 3.93 9.93
CA ALA A 111 2.62 2.80 9.33
C ALA A 111 2.92 1.48 10.07
N ILE A 112 4.12 1.29 10.63
CA ILE A 112 4.49 0.10 11.43
C ILE A 112 3.63 0.05 12.69
N LEU A 113 3.54 1.17 13.44
CA LEU A 113 2.70 1.27 14.63
C LEU A 113 1.23 0.94 14.30
N HIS A 114 0.72 1.49 13.19
CA HIS A 114 -0.66 1.26 12.76
C HIS A 114 -0.93 -0.19 12.35
N HIS A 115 0.05 -0.89 11.78
CA HIS A 115 -0.09 -2.32 11.47
C HIS A 115 -0.06 -3.16 12.75
N LEU A 116 0.92 -2.92 13.64
CA LEU A 116 1.08 -3.65 14.89
C LEU A 116 -0.11 -3.47 15.83
N SER A 117 -0.71 -2.28 15.90
CA SER A 117 -1.88 -2.01 16.75
C SER A 117 -3.11 -2.85 16.40
N LYS A 118 -3.15 -3.44 15.21
CA LYS A 118 -4.22 -4.33 14.75
C LYS A 118 -3.97 -5.82 15.09
N LEU A 119 -2.78 -6.16 15.60
CA LEU A 119 -2.32 -7.53 15.83
C LEU A 119 -2.26 -7.87 17.32
N LYS A 120 -3.19 -7.30 18.12
CA LYS A 120 -3.24 -7.46 19.58
C LYS A 120 -3.43 -8.92 20.01
N GLU A 121 -4.14 -9.70 19.22
CA GLU A 121 -4.37 -11.13 19.45
C GLU A 121 -3.08 -11.98 19.43
N TYR A 122 -2.00 -11.42 18.89
CA TYR A 122 -0.67 -12.07 18.90
C TYR A 122 0.21 -11.60 20.07
N GLY A 123 -0.36 -11.02 21.12
CA GLY A 123 0.40 -10.56 22.28
C GLY A 123 1.20 -9.28 22.04
N VAL A 124 0.77 -8.45 21.09
CA VAL A 124 1.42 -7.19 20.75
C VAL A 124 0.85 -6.06 21.58
N THR A 125 1.68 -5.40 22.37
CA THR A 125 1.38 -4.13 23.02
C THR A 125 2.02 -2.99 22.25
N THR A 126 1.22 -1.99 21.88
CA THR A 126 1.70 -0.80 21.16
C THR A 126 1.54 0.44 22.00
N PHE A 127 2.55 1.29 22.02
CA PHE A 127 2.55 2.58 22.69
C PHE A 127 3.00 3.68 21.73
N GLN A 128 2.21 4.73 21.60
CA GLN A 128 2.59 5.92 20.86
C GLN A 128 3.12 6.98 21.83
N ALA A 129 4.41 7.23 21.74
CA ALA A 129 5.09 8.29 22.47
C ALA A 129 4.99 9.64 21.73
N GLU A 130 5.37 10.71 22.39
CA GLU A 130 5.41 12.06 21.82
C GLU A 130 6.58 12.22 20.84
N ASP A 131 7.76 11.69 21.19
CA ASP A 131 9.01 11.83 20.45
C ASP A 131 9.89 10.56 20.54
N GLU A 132 11.05 10.61 19.89
CA GLU A 132 12.03 9.51 19.85
C GLU A 132 12.53 9.11 21.23
N ILE A 133 12.80 10.10 22.10
CA ILE A 133 13.36 9.89 23.43
C ILE A 133 12.34 9.14 24.29
N ALA A 134 11.09 9.59 24.28
CA ALA A 134 10.00 8.93 25.00
C ALA A 134 9.73 7.53 24.43
N ALA A 135 9.81 7.34 23.11
CA ALA A 135 9.60 6.05 22.47
C ALA A 135 10.64 5.02 22.91
N ILE A 136 11.94 5.35 22.83
CA ILE A 136 13.01 4.42 23.25
C ILE A 136 13.00 4.19 24.76
N ALA A 137 12.76 5.24 25.56
CA ALA A 137 12.67 5.10 27.01
C ALA A 137 11.54 4.16 27.43
N SER A 138 10.38 4.24 26.77
CA SER A 138 9.25 3.33 27.02
C SER A 138 9.58 1.88 26.67
N ALA A 139 10.29 1.65 25.56
CA ALA A 139 10.70 0.29 25.16
C ALA A 139 11.73 -0.30 26.13
N ILE A 140 12.70 0.50 26.59
CA ILE A 140 13.66 0.09 27.63
C ILE A 140 12.93 -0.22 28.93
N GLY A 141 12.01 0.66 29.36
CA GLY A 141 11.21 0.44 30.57
C GLY A 141 10.39 -0.84 30.51
N ALA A 142 9.73 -1.10 29.38
CA ALA A 142 8.97 -2.34 29.17
C ALA A 142 9.87 -3.58 29.25
N SER A 143 11.08 -3.53 28.70
CA SER A 143 12.05 -4.63 28.77
C SER A 143 12.51 -4.94 30.21
N TYR A 144 12.63 -3.91 31.05
CA TYR A 144 13.00 -4.10 32.49
C TYR A 144 11.82 -4.60 33.32
N ALA A 145 10.60 -4.33 32.92
CA ALA A 145 9.41 -4.75 33.64
C ALA A 145 9.01 -6.22 33.37
N GLY A 146 9.55 -6.85 32.37
CA GLY A 146 9.25 -8.25 31.98
C GLY A 146 8.14 -8.27 30.92
#